data_e522800d1214e68b79272641ae6ac760
#
_entry.id   e522800d1214e68b79272641ae6ac760
#
_cell.length_a   1.000
_cell.length_b   1.000
_cell.length_c   1.000
_cell.angle_alpha   90.00
_cell.angle_beta   90.00
_cell.angle_gamma   90.00
#
_symmetry.space_group_name_H-M   'P 1'
#
loop_
_entity.id
_entity.type
_entity.pdbx_description
1 polymer ?
#
loop_
_entity_poly.entity_id
_entity_poly.type
_entity_poly.pdbx_seq_one_letter_code
_entity_poly.pdbx_strand_id
1 'polypeptide(L)'
;MSTPAQLVARLRAEADDGSLESFCLNTGIELLVLFDSAHVDATNANDVDLAYSVDFSRAKAERPNVLDVATAFYARYGDGIDLMCLDTADTVAQHEALQKCELLVDPSNSKYGTLQMMAAREYINTAYRRELELRSLM
;
A
#
# COMPACT_ATOMS: atom_id res chain seq x y z
N MET A 1 2.15 6.82 22.39
CA MET A 1 2.58 6.43 21.02
C MET A 1 2.57 4.93 20.87
N SER A 2 2.02 4.45 19.77
CA SER A 2 2.03 3.02 19.48
C SER A 2 3.38 2.60 18.88
N THR A 3 3.87 1.43 19.30
CA THR A 3 5.02 0.82 18.62
C THR A 3 4.60 0.28 17.25
N PRO A 4 5.55 0.03 16.32
CA PRO A 4 5.20 -0.61 15.05
C PRO A 4 4.46 -1.94 15.24
N ALA A 5 4.89 -2.76 16.19
CA ALA A 5 4.23 -4.04 16.48
C ALA A 5 2.78 -3.84 16.95
N GLN A 6 2.52 -2.84 17.79
CA GLN A 6 1.17 -2.52 18.25
C GLN A 6 0.30 -2.01 17.10
N LEU A 7 0.84 -1.17 16.21
CA LEU A 7 0.13 -0.68 15.03
C LEU A 7 -0.24 -1.82 14.09
N VAL A 8 0.69 -2.73 13.81
CA VAL A 8 0.43 -3.89 12.95
C VAL A 8 -0.66 -4.76 13.56
N ALA A 9 -0.59 -5.04 14.86
CA ALA A 9 -1.61 -5.82 15.55
C ALA A 9 -2.98 -5.16 15.46
N ARG A 10 -3.04 -3.84 15.64
CA ARG A 10 -4.28 -3.06 15.52
C ARG A 10 -4.84 -3.12 14.11
N LEU A 11 -4.00 -2.92 13.10
CA LEU A 11 -4.43 -2.98 11.69
C LEU A 11 -4.99 -4.35 11.34
N ARG A 12 -4.34 -5.42 11.79
CA ARG A 12 -4.82 -6.78 11.54
C ARG A 12 -6.15 -7.05 12.22
N ALA A 13 -6.31 -6.60 13.47
CA ALA A 13 -7.56 -6.76 14.20
C ALA A 13 -8.69 -5.99 13.52
N GLU A 14 -8.43 -4.77 13.07
CA GLU A 14 -9.43 -3.95 12.37
C GLU A 14 -9.73 -4.47 10.97
N ALA A 15 -8.77 -5.12 10.31
CA ALA A 15 -9.03 -5.80 9.05
C ALA A 15 -9.98 -6.99 9.26
N ASP A 16 -9.80 -7.72 10.35
CA ASP A 16 -10.64 -8.88 10.66
C ASP A 16 -12.06 -8.50 11.06
N ASP A 17 -12.23 -7.39 11.80
CA ASP A 17 -13.56 -6.98 12.29
C ASP A 17 -14.33 -6.09 11.30
N GLY A 18 -13.72 -5.72 10.18
CA GLY A 18 -14.34 -4.89 9.15
C GLY A 18 -14.23 -3.39 9.35
N SER A 19 -13.70 -2.92 10.48
CA SER A 19 -13.59 -1.48 10.73
C SER A 19 -12.56 -0.80 9.83
N LEU A 20 -11.48 -1.51 9.50
CA LEU A 20 -10.47 -0.98 8.57
C LEU A 20 -11.05 -0.86 7.16
N GLU A 21 -11.82 -1.83 6.68
CA GLU A 21 -12.48 -1.76 5.39
C GLU A 21 -13.42 -0.57 5.32
N SER A 22 -14.25 -0.37 6.36
CA SER A 22 -15.14 0.79 6.43
C SER A 22 -14.38 2.11 6.40
N PHE A 23 -13.29 2.21 7.14
CA PHE A 23 -12.43 3.38 7.15
C PHE A 23 -11.86 3.66 5.76
N CYS A 24 -11.35 2.62 5.08
CA CYS A 24 -10.79 2.75 3.73
C CYS A 24 -11.84 3.20 2.73
N LEU A 25 -13.03 2.58 2.75
CA LEU A 25 -14.10 2.95 1.83
C LEU A 25 -14.55 4.39 2.05
N ASN A 26 -14.66 4.83 3.29
CA ASN A 26 -15.02 6.21 3.60
C ASN A 26 -13.93 7.20 3.16
N THR A 27 -12.68 6.79 3.19
CA THR A 27 -11.55 7.62 2.75
C THR A 27 -11.41 7.63 1.22
N GLY A 28 -12.01 6.68 0.52
CA GLY A 28 -11.90 6.56 -0.94
C GLY A 28 -10.81 5.59 -1.39
N ILE A 29 -10.43 4.66 -0.54
CA ILE A 29 -9.41 3.64 -0.80
C ILE A 29 -10.12 2.32 -1.05
N GLU A 30 -9.70 1.60 -2.09
CA GLU A 30 -10.26 0.29 -2.45
C GLU A 30 -9.30 -0.86 -2.19
N LEU A 31 -8.02 -0.58 -1.97
CA LEU A 31 -7.02 -1.60 -1.67
C LEU A 31 -6.04 -1.05 -0.64
N LEU A 32 -5.72 -1.89 0.35
CA LEU A 32 -4.69 -1.57 1.34
C LEU A 32 -3.87 -2.82 1.62
N VAL A 33 -2.55 -2.68 1.53
CA VAL A 33 -1.61 -3.78 1.81
C VAL A 33 -0.53 -3.31 2.79
N LEU A 34 -0.06 -4.24 3.60
CA LEU A 34 1.07 -4.05 4.52
C LEU A 34 2.28 -4.72 3.88
N PHE A 35 3.41 -4.00 3.75
CA PHE A 35 4.57 -4.53 3.06
C PHE A 35 5.87 -4.19 3.78
N ASP A 36 7.02 -4.64 3.22
CA ASP A 36 8.37 -4.37 3.67
C ASP A 36 8.67 -4.97 5.04
N SER A 37 9.59 -4.35 5.80
CA SER A 37 10.09 -4.90 7.06
C SER A 37 8.99 -5.07 8.12
N ALA A 38 7.97 -4.23 8.14
CA ALA A 38 6.86 -4.33 9.09
C ALA A 38 6.03 -5.59 8.88
N HIS A 39 5.91 -6.07 7.63
CA HIS A 39 5.23 -7.32 7.31
C HIS A 39 6.02 -8.54 7.79
N VAL A 40 7.36 -8.49 7.62
CA VAL A 40 8.24 -9.62 7.94
C VAL A 40 8.56 -9.65 9.44
N ASP A 41 8.93 -8.51 10.02
CA ASP A 41 9.32 -8.40 11.42
C ASP A 41 8.91 -7.04 11.98
N ALA A 42 7.68 -6.98 12.49
CA ALA A 42 7.10 -5.75 13.04
C ALA A 42 7.84 -5.25 14.29
N THR A 43 8.54 -6.13 15.01
CA THR A 43 9.23 -5.74 16.24
C THR A 43 10.48 -4.91 15.96
N ASN A 44 11.09 -5.09 14.79
CA ASN A 44 12.31 -4.40 14.40
C ASN A 44 12.06 -3.27 13.38
N ALA A 45 10.83 -3.11 12.92
CA ALA A 45 10.50 -2.04 11.99
C ALA A 45 10.47 -0.69 12.70
N ASN A 46 10.98 0.36 12.06
CA ASN A 46 10.90 1.73 12.57
C ASN A 46 9.53 2.34 12.27
N ASP A 47 8.99 2.08 11.09
CA ASP A 47 7.68 2.53 10.65
C ASP A 47 6.89 1.38 10.05
N VAL A 48 5.57 1.53 10.02
CA VAL A 48 4.67 0.58 9.36
C VAL A 48 4.47 1.06 7.93
N ASP A 49 4.86 0.24 6.96
CA ASP A 49 4.74 0.59 5.53
C ASP A 49 3.44 0.04 4.97
N LEU A 50 2.58 0.95 4.53
CA LEU A 50 1.31 0.61 3.88
C LEU A 50 1.29 1.16 2.46
N ALA A 51 0.69 0.40 1.55
CA ALA A 51 0.43 0.86 0.19
C ALA A 51 -1.07 0.77 -0.09
N TYR A 52 -1.59 1.74 -0.83
CA TYR A 52 -3.01 1.82 -1.11
C TYR A 52 -3.28 2.12 -2.58
N SER A 53 -4.47 1.76 -3.03
CA SER A 53 -5.01 2.16 -4.33
C SER A 53 -6.37 2.82 -4.13
N VAL A 54 -6.61 3.88 -4.89
CA VAL A 54 -7.83 4.70 -4.81
C VAL A 54 -9.00 3.96 -5.46
N ASP A 55 -10.21 4.22 -4.98
CA ASP A 55 -11.44 3.72 -5.58
C ASP A 55 -11.77 4.52 -6.84
N PHE A 56 -11.41 3.98 -8.00
CA PHE A 56 -11.63 4.61 -9.29
C PHE A 56 -13.10 4.55 -9.75
N SER A 57 -13.98 3.87 -9.03
CA SER A 57 -15.41 3.93 -9.32
C SER A 57 -16.02 5.27 -8.90
N ARG A 58 -15.35 6.02 -8.02
CA ARG A 58 -15.77 7.36 -7.66
C ARG A 58 -15.50 8.35 -8.78
N ALA A 59 -16.30 9.40 -8.86
CA ALA A 59 -16.03 10.52 -9.76
C ALA A 59 -14.66 11.12 -9.44
N LYS A 60 -13.93 11.58 -10.47
CA LYS A 60 -12.57 12.10 -10.31
C LYS A 60 -12.47 13.18 -9.23
N ALA A 61 -13.46 14.07 -9.16
CA ALA A 61 -13.48 15.14 -8.18
C ALA A 61 -13.68 14.65 -6.74
N GLU A 62 -14.19 13.43 -6.56
CA GLU A 62 -14.46 12.83 -5.25
C GLU A 62 -13.34 11.89 -4.80
N ARG A 63 -12.31 11.66 -5.62
CA ARG A 63 -11.19 10.81 -5.26
C ARG A 63 -10.25 11.56 -4.33
N PRO A 64 -9.73 10.90 -3.28
CA PRO A 64 -8.80 11.58 -2.37
C PRO A 64 -7.44 11.80 -3.05
N ASN A 65 -6.78 12.90 -2.72
CA ASN A 65 -5.37 13.07 -3.08
C ASN A 65 -4.49 12.47 -1.98
N VAL A 66 -3.17 12.47 -2.22
CA VAL A 66 -2.20 11.90 -1.27
C VAL A 66 -2.29 12.56 0.11
N LEU A 67 -2.48 13.87 0.14
CA LEU A 67 -2.59 14.60 1.41
C LEU A 67 -3.86 14.24 2.17
N ASP A 68 -4.99 14.07 1.47
CA ASP A 68 -6.25 13.66 2.09
C ASP A 68 -6.10 12.30 2.78
N VAL A 69 -5.47 11.35 2.09
CA VAL A 69 -5.23 10.00 2.63
C VAL A 69 -4.30 10.06 3.83
N ALA A 70 -3.19 10.78 3.71
CA ALA A 70 -2.22 10.91 4.80
C ALA A 70 -2.87 11.53 6.05
N THR A 71 -3.69 12.56 5.86
CA THR A 71 -4.39 13.22 6.97
C THR A 71 -5.36 12.26 7.67
N ALA A 72 -6.11 11.47 6.90
CA ALA A 72 -7.07 10.50 7.46
C ALA A 72 -6.34 9.42 8.29
N PHE A 73 -5.23 8.88 7.76
CA PHE A 73 -4.45 7.88 8.49
C PHE A 73 -3.78 8.46 9.73
N TYR A 74 -3.23 9.67 9.64
CA TYR A 74 -2.64 10.33 10.79
C TYR A 74 -3.66 10.55 11.91
N ALA A 75 -4.85 11.01 11.56
CA ALA A 75 -5.92 11.25 12.54
C ALA A 75 -6.34 9.96 13.26
N ARG A 76 -6.29 8.82 12.57
CA ARG A 76 -6.72 7.54 13.14
C ARG A 76 -5.61 6.79 13.86
N TYR A 77 -4.38 6.81 13.33
CA TYR A 77 -3.29 5.95 13.79
C TYR A 77 -2.06 6.69 14.30
N GLY A 78 -1.99 8.00 14.13
CA GLY A 78 -0.80 8.78 14.48
C GLY A 78 0.25 8.78 13.39
N ASP A 79 1.49 9.04 13.75
CA ASP A 79 2.58 9.32 12.82
C ASP A 79 3.49 8.11 12.49
N GLY A 80 3.15 6.92 12.98
CA GLY A 80 3.97 5.72 12.79
C GLY A 80 3.74 4.98 11.48
N ILE A 81 3.00 5.56 10.51
CA ILE A 81 2.66 4.92 9.25
C ILE A 81 3.30 5.66 8.10
N ASP A 82 3.99 4.91 7.22
CA ASP A 82 4.50 5.40 5.95
C ASP A 82 3.60 4.90 4.83
N LEU A 83 3.01 5.82 4.06
CA LEU A 83 2.01 5.51 3.04
C LEU A 83 2.59 5.68 1.64
N MET A 84 2.34 4.69 0.78
CA MET A 84 2.67 4.76 -0.64
C MET A 84 1.38 4.62 -1.46
N CYS A 85 1.18 5.53 -2.43
CA CYS A 85 0.09 5.42 -3.39
C CYS A 85 0.53 4.52 -4.54
N LEU A 86 -0.09 3.35 -4.68
CA LEU A 86 0.25 2.40 -5.74
C LEU A 86 -0.05 2.95 -7.12
N ASP A 87 -1.05 3.81 -7.22
CA ASP A 87 -1.50 4.34 -8.51
C ASP A 87 -0.48 5.29 -9.16
N THR A 88 0.40 5.88 -8.36
CA THR A 88 1.42 6.84 -8.84
C THR A 88 2.85 6.38 -8.59
N ALA A 89 3.04 5.24 -7.92
CA ALA A 89 4.37 4.70 -7.66
C ALA A 89 5.02 4.20 -8.95
N ASP A 90 6.36 4.23 -8.99
CA ASP A 90 7.07 3.69 -10.15
C ASP A 90 6.97 2.15 -10.19
N THR A 91 7.40 1.58 -11.32
CA THR A 91 7.29 0.14 -11.58
C THR A 91 8.00 -0.71 -10.52
N VAL A 92 9.20 -0.30 -10.10
CA VAL A 92 9.97 -1.05 -9.11
C VAL A 92 9.29 -1.01 -7.75
N ALA A 93 8.85 0.17 -7.32
CA ALA A 93 8.15 0.34 -6.04
C ALA A 93 6.84 -0.43 -5.99
N GLN A 94 6.04 -0.41 -7.07
CA GLN A 94 4.81 -1.19 -7.17
C GLN A 94 5.09 -2.69 -7.05
N HIS A 95 6.09 -3.17 -7.77
CA HIS A 95 6.45 -4.58 -7.76
C HIS A 95 6.89 -5.02 -6.37
N GLU A 96 7.75 -4.26 -5.71
CA GLU A 96 8.22 -4.57 -4.37
C GLU A 96 7.08 -4.59 -3.35
N ALA A 97 6.20 -3.59 -3.41
CA ALA A 97 5.09 -3.49 -2.47
C ALA A 97 4.08 -4.63 -2.63
N LEU A 98 3.85 -5.12 -3.87
CA LEU A 98 2.82 -6.11 -4.14
C LEU A 98 3.33 -7.55 -4.16
N GLN A 99 4.64 -7.76 -4.25
CA GLN A 99 5.19 -9.12 -4.37
C GLN A 99 5.16 -9.88 -3.04
N LYS A 100 5.54 -9.22 -1.95
CA LYS A 100 5.60 -9.83 -0.61
C LYS A 100 4.88 -8.91 0.38
N CYS A 101 3.57 -8.95 0.34
CA CYS A 101 2.76 -8.11 1.21
C CYS A 101 1.68 -8.93 1.89
N GLU A 102 1.08 -8.32 2.89
CA GLU A 102 -0.10 -8.85 3.55
C GLU A 102 -1.29 -8.00 3.12
N LEU A 103 -2.31 -8.64 2.55
CA LEU A 103 -3.53 -7.96 2.12
C LEU A 103 -4.37 -7.62 3.34
N LEU A 104 -4.68 -6.33 3.53
CA LEU A 104 -5.51 -5.88 4.63
C LEU A 104 -6.94 -5.57 4.19
N VAL A 105 -7.11 -4.90 3.06
CA VAL A 105 -8.42 -4.49 2.55
C VAL A 105 -8.47 -4.69 1.03
N ASP A 106 -9.43 -5.48 0.55
CA ASP A 106 -9.77 -5.60 -0.88
C ASP A 106 -11.24 -5.99 -0.99
N PRO A 107 -12.17 -5.01 -0.91
CA PRO A 107 -13.60 -5.32 -0.91
C PRO A 107 -14.08 -6.07 -2.15
N SER A 108 -13.44 -5.85 -3.30
CA SER A 108 -13.80 -6.53 -4.55
C SER A 108 -13.26 -7.95 -4.64
N ASN A 109 -12.31 -8.32 -3.77
CA ASN A 109 -11.60 -9.60 -3.78
C ASN A 109 -10.83 -9.88 -5.09
N SER A 110 -10.64 -8.87 -5.93
CA SER A 110 -9.98 -9.05 -7.23
C SER A 110 -8.97 -7.97 -7.57
N LYS A 111 -9.04 -6.81 -6.93
CA LYS A 111 -8.15 -5.68 -7.26
C LYS A 111 -6.70 -5.99 -6.95
N TYR A 112 -6.43 -6.63 -5.82
CA TYR A 112 -5.08 -7.01 -5.42
C TYR A 112 -4.43 -7.93 -6.47
N GLY A 113 -5.12 -9.00 -6.87
CA GLY A 113 -4.58 -9.93 -7.86
C GLY A 113 -4.34 -9.27 -9.22
N THR A 114 -5.25 -8.41 -9.64
CA THR A 114 -5.11 -7.68 -10.90
C THR A 114 -3.91 -6.74 -10.86
N LEU A 115 -3.77 -5.94 -9.81
CA LEU A 115 -2.65 -5.01 -9.68
C LEU A 115 -1.32 -5.75 -9.54
N GLN A 116 -1.29 -6.85 -8.78
CA GLN A 116 -0.09 -7.66 -8.63
C GLN A 116 0.38 -8.22 -9.96
N MET A 117 -0.54 -8.75 -10.78
CA MET A 117 -0.23 -9.27 -12.10
C MET A 117 0.27 -8.17 -13.03
N MET A 118 -0.39 -7.01 -13.04
CA MET A 118 0.01 -5.88 -13.87
C MET A 118 1.39 -5.35 -13.47
N ALA A 119 1.66 -5.23 -12.17
CA ALA A 119 2.96 -4.77 -11.67
C ALA A 119 4.07 -5.75 -12.04
N ALA A 120 3.83 -7.06 -11.91
CA ALA A 120 4.81 -8.08 -12.27
C ALA A 120 5.11 -8.05 -13.76
N ARG A 121 4.08 -7.91 -14.60
CA ARG A 121 4.24 -7.82 -16.06
C ARG A 121 5.06 -6.59 -16.44
N GLU A 122 4.73 -5.45 -15.90
CA GLU A 122 5.44 -4.20 -16.19
C GLU A 122 6.90 -4.27 -15.72
N TYR A 123 7.13 -4.86 -14.56
CA TYR A 123 8.48 -5.06 -14.04
C TYR A 123 9.32 -5.91 -14.99
N ILE A 124 8.76 -6.99 -15.50
CA ILE A 124 9.45 -7.86 -16.48
C ILE A 124 9.67 -7.12 -17.80
N ASN A 125 8.66 -6.41 -18.31
CA ASN A 125 8.75 -5.70 -19.58
C ASN A 125 9.79 -4.59 -19.54
N THR A 126 10.04 -3.99 -18.38
CA THR A 126 11.02 -2.91 -18.22
C THR A 126 12.39 -3.39 -17.75
N ALA A 127 12.57 -4.70 -17.54
CA ALA A 127 13.81 -5.25 -16.99
C ALA A 127 15.02 -4.94 -17.87
N TYR A 128 14.87 -5.05 -19.19
CA TYR A 128 15.96 -4.78 -20.13
C TYR A 128 16.39 -3.31 -20.06
N ARG A 129 15.43 -2.40 -19.97
CA ARG A 129 15.72 -0.97 -19.84
C ARG A 129 16.49 -0.67 -18.54
N ARG A 130 16.07 -1.26 -17.42
CA ARG A 130 16.78 -1.07 -16.14
C ARG A 130 18.21 -1.59 -16.21
N GLU A 131 18.41 -2.73 -16.87
CA GLU A 131 19.75 -3.29 -17.05
C GLU A 131 20.64 -2.37 -17.87
N LEU A 132 20.11 -1.80 -18.96
CA LEU A 132 20.86 -0.83 -19.77
C LEU A 132 21.23 0.42 -18.97
N GLU A 133 20.32 0.93 -18.16
CA GLU A 133 20.58 2.09 -17.33
C GLU A 133 21.70 1.82 -16.30
N LEU A 134 21.66 0.63 -15.68
CA LEU A 134 22.70 0.22 -14.74
C LEU A 134 24.08 0.11 -15.41
N ARG A 135 24.13 -0.44 -16.63
CA ARG A 135 25.38 -0.55 -17.39
C ARG A 135 25.96 0.82 -17.73
N SER A 136 25.12 1.79 -18.00
CA SER A 136 25.57 3.14 -18.35
C SER A 136 26.19 3.88 -17.16
N LEU A 137 25.95 3.43 -15.93
CA LEU A 137 26.49 4.00 -14.71
C LEU A 137 27.84 3.40 -14.30
N MET A 138 28.28 2.33 -14.96
CA MET A 138 29.53 1.64 -14.64
C MET A 138 30.68 2.08 -15.52
#